data_71891d407e2d60365570358d430f0dec
#
_entry.id   71891d407e2d60365570358d430f0dec
#
_cell.length_a   1.000
_cell.length_b   1.000
_cell.length_c   1.000
_cell.angle_alpha   90.00
_cell.angle_beta   90.00
_cell.angle_gamma   90.00
#
_symmetry.space_group_name_H-M   'P 1'
#
loop_
_entity.id
_entity.type
_entity.pdbx_description
1 polymer ?
#
loop_
_entity_poly.entity_id
_entity_poly.type
_entity_poly.pdbx_seq_one_letter_code
_entity_poly.pdbx_strand_id
1 'polypeptide(L)'
;MPNMTRSKLEFPEGVTVLERGWLSSNNIVLLGPGHSAVVDSGYSSHQDLTLELIKQRLNGRALDDLVNTHLHSDHCGGNAKLQGHYKQLQTHIPSGNSQAVTSWDIDKLTFKATGQTCPKFAYQHV
;
A
#
# COMPACT_ATOMS: atom_id res chain seq x y z
N MET A 1 15.31 -23.78 -7.91
CA MET A 1 15.10 -23.18 -8.29
C MET A 1 14.57 -22.68 -9.13
N PRO A 2 14.41 -22.39 -9.08
CA PRO A 2 13.96 -21.91 -9.80
C PRO A 2 13.88 -21.26 -10.73
N ASN A 3 13.59 -20.80 -11.08
CA ASN A 3 13.47 -20.39 -11.99
C ASN A 3 14.00 -19.36 -12.55
N MET A 4 14.27 -19.46 -13.26
CA MET A 4 15.24 -18.82 -14.00
C MET A 4 14.86 -17.51 -14.47
N THR A 5 13.66 -17.32 -14.95
CA THR A 5 13.12 -16.03 -15.28
C THR A 5 13.22 -15.12 -14.08
N ARG A 6 13.02 -15.70 -12.94
CA ARG A 6 13.07 -14.97 -11.70
C ARG A 6 14.45 -14.40 -11.43
N SER A 7 15.51 -15.13 -11.83
CA SER A 7 16.85 -14.64 -11.57
C SER A 7 17.17 -13.39 -12.36
N LYS A 8 16.51 -13.19 -13.51
CA LYS A 8 16.70 -11.97 -14.29
C LYS A 8 16.02 -10.77 -13.67
N LEU A 9 15.09 -10.99 -12.75
CA LEU A 9 14.32 -9.95 -12.10
C LEU A 9 14.55 -9.98 -10.60
N GLU A 10 15.77 -10.29 -10.23
CA GLU A 10 16.10 -10.36 -8.81
C GLU A 10 15.96 -8.99 -8.16
N PHE A 11 15.38 -9.00 -6.98
CA PHE A 11 15.25 -7.82 -6.15
C PHE A 11 16.23 -7.91 -4.99
N PRO A 12 16.67 -6.78 -4.43
CA PRO A 12 17.51 -6.81 -3.23
C PRO A 12 16.83 -7.60 -2.11
N GLU A 13 17.65 -8.15 -1.24
CA GLU A 13 17.14 -8.83 -0.06
C GLU A 13 16.21 -7.90 0.72
N GLY A 14 15.08 -8.42 1.19
CA GLY A 14 14.11 -7.64 1.92
C GLY A 14 13.09 -6.92 1.05
N VAL A 15 13.18 -7.04 -0.28
CA VAL A 15 12.23 -6.41 -1.19
C VAL A 15 11.34 -7.48 -1.80
N THR A 16 10.04 -7.37 -1.60
CA THR A 16 9.05 -8.28 -2.19
C THR A 16 8.02 -7.48 -2.95
N VAL A 17 7.80 -7.84 -4.22
CA VAL A 17 6.76 -7.22 -5.03
C VAL A 17 5.55 -8.14 -5.04
N LEU A 18 4.42 -7.61 -4.58
CA LEU A 18 3.14 -8.32 -4.61
C LEU A 18 2.40 -7.86 -5.86
N GLU A 19 2.35 -8.72 -6.86
CA GLU A 19 1.65 -8.41 -8.11
C GLU A 19 0.17 -8.62 -7.91
N ARG A 20 -0.63 -7.60 -8.20
CA ARG A 20 -2.03 -7.56 -7.79
C ARG A 20 -3.03 -7.63 -8.95
N GLY A 21 -2.59 -7.65 -10.17
CA GLY A 21 -3.49 -7.66 -11.31
C GLY A 21 -3.75 -6.25 -11.82
N TRP A 22 -4.47 -6.16 -12.96
CA TRP A 22 -4.49 -4.92 -13.73
C TRP A 22 -5.35 -3.81 -13.11
N LEU A 23 -6.28 -4.14 -12.23
CA LEU A 23 -7.15 -3.12 -11.61
C LEU A 23 -6.56 -2.51 -10.34
N SER A 24 -5.41 -2.97 -9.90
CA SER A 24 -4.83 -2.54 -8.64
C SER A 24 -3.34 -2.27 -8.82
N SER A 25 -2.82 -1.30 -8.10
CA SER A 25 -1.37 -1.12 -8.07
C SER A 25 -0.74 -2.34 -7.45
N ASN A 26 0.50 -2.64 -7.85
CA ASN A 26 1.29 -3.61 -7.13
C ASN A 26 1.71 -3.02 -5.79
N ASN A 27 2.00 -3.90 -4.84
CA ASN A 27 2.47 -3.48 -3.53
C ASN A 27 3.92 -3.93 -3.38
N ILE A 28 4.75 -3.10 -2.79
CA ILE A 28 6.14 -3.44 -2.55
C ILE A 28 6.35 -3.47 -1.05
N VAL A 29 6.74 -4.64 -0.52
CA VAL A 29 7.03 -4.79 0.90
C VAL A 29 8.53 -4.70 1.09
N LEU A 30 8.96 -3.81 1.97
CA LEU A 30 10.36 -3.56 2.27
C LEU A 30 10.63 -3.95 3.72
N LEU A 31 11.54 -4.91 3.90
CA LEU A 31 11.90 -5.41 5.22
C LEU A 31 13.36 -5.13 5.50
N GLY A 32 13.62 -4.33 6.51
CA GLY A 32 14.96 -4.11 7.03
C GLY A 32 15.07 -4.65 8.45
N PRO A 33 16.28 -4.63 9.03
CA PRO A 33 16.44 -5.04 10.42
C PRO A 33 15.69 -4.06 11.34
N GLY A 34 14.61 -4.51 11.96
CA GLY A 34 13.86 -3.71 12.89
C GLY A 34 12.95 -2.65 12.29
N HIS A 35 12.77 -2.64 10.96
CA HIS A 35 11.88 -1.67 10.33
C HIS A 35 11.26 -2.27 9.08
N SER A 36 10.00 -1.90 8.80
CA SER A 36 9.27 -2.42 7.65
C SER A 36 8.43 -1.32 7.01
N ALA A 37 8.21 -1.46 5.70
CA ALA A 37 7.40 -0.50 4.95
C ALA A 37 6.66 -1.21 3.84
N VAL A 38 5.55 -0.63 3.40
CA VAL A 38 4.87 -1.07 2.18
C VAL A 38 4.60 0.15 1.32
N VAL A 39 4.77 -0.03 0.01
CA VAL A 39 4.45 1.01 -0.98
C VAL A 39 3.12 0.65 -1.60
N ASP A 40 2.16 1.55 -1.46
CA ASP A 40 0.78 1.45 -1.94
C ASP A 40 -0.01 0.29 -1.33
N SER A 41 -1.33 0.40 -1.35
CA SER A 41 -2.20 -0.55 -0.67
C SER A 41 -3.33 -1.12 -1.55
N GLY A 42 -3.36 -0.77 -2.83
CA GLY A 42 -4.31 -1.35 -3.77
C GLY A 42 -5.74 -0.86 -3.60
N TYR A 43 -6.69 -1.57 -4.20
CA TYR A 43 -8.11 -1.23 -4.12
C TYR A 43 -8.73 -1.63 -2.79
N SER A 44 -9.75 -0.87 -2.38
CA SER A 44 -10.50 -1.16 -1.15
C SER A 44 -11.26 -2.48 -1.26
N SER A 45 -11.74 -2.84 -2.46
CA SER A 45 -12.47 -4.10 -2.63
C SER A 45 -11.59 -5.33 -2.35
N HIS A 46 -10.28 -5.18 -2.40
CA HIS A 46 -9.34 -6.26 -2.12
C HIS A 46 -8.54 -6.01 -0.85
N GLN A 47 -9.00 -5.09 0.00
CA GLN A 47 -8.21 -4.67 1.17
C GLN A 47 -7.93 -5.81 2.15
N ASP A 48 -8.85 -6.76 2.29
CA ASP A 48 -8.63 -7.89 3.18
C ASP A 48 -7.52 -8.80 2.66
N LEU A 49 -7.52 -9.08 1.36
CA LEU A 49 -6.45 -9.86 0.74
C LEU A 49 -5.12 -9.12 0.83
N THR A 50 -5.13 -7.82 0.60
CA THR A 50 -3.93 -6.99 0.71
C THR A 50 -3.32 -7.14 2.10
N LEU A 51 -4.15 -7.01 3.13
CA LEU A 51 -3.67 -7.18 4.51
C LEU A 51 -3.06 -8.56 4.73
N GLU A 52 -3.73 -9.62 4.25
CA GLU A 52 -3.22 -10.97 4.44
C GLU A 52 -1.89 -11.20 3.73
N LEU A 53 -1.75 -10.71 2.51
CA LEU A 53 -0.50 -10.85 1.77
C LEU A 53 0.65 -10.12 2.47
N ILE A 54 0.38 -8.93 2.99
CA ILE A 54 1.38 -8.16 3.73
C ILE A 54 1.74 -8.87 5.03
N LYS A 55 0.75 -9.37 5.76
CA LYS A 55 1.00 -10.12 7.00
C LYS A 55 1.90 -11.32 6.77
N GLN A 56 1.68 -12.04 5.67
CA GLN A 56 2.52 -13.20 5.35
C GLN A 56 3.98 -12.79 5.17
N ARG A 57 4.23 -11.67 4.51
CA ARG A 57 5.60 -11.20 4.28
C ARG A 57 6.24 -10.66 5.56
N LEU A 58 5.44 -10.05 6.42
CA LEU A 58 5.95 -9.53 7.69
C LEU A 58 6.28 -10.63 8.69
N ASN A 59 5.60 -11.78 8.58
CA ASN A 59 5.87 -12.95 9.41
C ASN A 59 5.88 -12.60 10.90
N GLY A 60 4.82 -11.96 11.36
CA GLY A 60 4.65 -11.59 12.77
C GLY A 60 5.19 -10.22 13.15
N ARG A 61 5.89 -9.55 12.24
CA ARG A 61 6.39 -8.20 12.50
C ARG A 61 5.29 -7.17 12.28
N ALA A 62 5.40 -6.04 12.94
CA ALA A 62 4.52 -4.90 12.69
C ALA A 62 4.89 -4.23 11.37
N LEU A 63 3.93 -3.54 10.78
CA LEU A 63 4.20 -2.66 9.64
C LEU A 63 4.43 -1.26 10.17
N ASP A 64 5.59 -0.69 9.87
CA ASP A 64 5.97 0.61 10.43
C ASP A 64 5.55 1.77 9.54
N ASP A 65 5.74 1.65 8.22
CA ASP A 65 5.45 2.73 7.29
C ASP A 65 4.63 2.26 6.11
N LEU A 66 3.72 3.11 5.68
CA LEU A 66 2.96 2.98 4.43
C LEU A 66 3.27 4.22 3.61
N VAL A 67 3.74 4.03 2.39
CA VAL A 67 4.09 5.12 1.48
C VAL A 67 3.21 5.02 0.25
N ASN A 68 2.42 6.05 -0.01
CA ASN A 68 1.61 6.10 -1.22
C ASN A 68 2.35 6.87 -2.29
N THR A 69 2.50 6.26 -3.47
CA THR A 69 3.10 6.93 -4.62
C THR A 69 2.10 7.86 -5.28
N HIS A 70 0.82 7.54 -5.13
CA HIS A 70 -0.27 8.21 -5.83
C HIS A 70 -1.55 8.02 -5.00
N LEU A 71 -2.41 9.03 -4.97
CA LEU A 71 -3.62 8.96 -4.15
C LEU A 71 -4.90 8.81 -4.98
N HIS A 72 -4.89 7.92 -5.95
CA HIS A 72 -6.13 7.38 -6.49
C HIS A 72 -6.44 6.07 -5.78
N SER A 73 -7.70 5.66 -5.83
CA SER A 73 -8.19 4.54 -5.02
C SER A 73 -7.48 3.21 -5.31
N ASP A 74 -6.88 3.06 -6.48
CA ASP A 74 -6.13 1.85 -6.83
C ASP A 74 -4.77 1.78 -6.13
N HIS A 75 -4.34 2.87 -5.53
CA HIS A 75 -3.06 2.95 -4.78
C HIS A 75 -3.27 3.08 -3.29
N CYS A 76 -4.36 3.72 -2.85
CA CYS A 76 -4.58 4.01 -1.44
C CYS A 76 -5.84 3.37 -0.86
N GLY A 77 -6.52 2.53 -1.63
CA GLY A 77 -7.79 1.93 -1.22
C GLY A 77 -7.70 1.06 0.02
N GLY A 78 -6.54 0.48 0.30
CA GLY A 78 -6.33 -0.35 1.48
C GLY A 78 -5.74 0.39 2.68
N ASN A 79 -5.52 1.71 2.56
CA ASN A 79 -4.87 2.46 3.64
C ASN A 79 -5.61 2.34 4.98
N ALA A 80 -6.93 2.53 4.96
CA ALA A 80 -7.72 2.48 6.19
C ALA A 80 -7.64 1.10 6.85
N LYS A 81 -7.66 0.04 6.06
CA LYS A 81 -7.57 -1.32 6.58
C LYS A 81 -6.23 -1.56 7.26
N LEU A 82 -5.14 -1.12 6.64
CA LEU A 82 -3.82 -1.26 7.23
C LEU A 82 -3.68 -0.45 8.51
N GLN A 83 -4.21 0.78 8.51
CA GLN A 83 -4.18 1.63 9.71
C GLN A 83 -5.01 1.02 10.84
N GLY A 84 -6.11 0.37 10.50
CA GLY A 84 -6.94 -0.30 11.50
C GLY A 84 -6.25 -1.49 12.15
N HIS A 85 -5.41 -2.19 11.39
CA HIS A 85 -4.70 -3.37 11.88
C HIS A 85 -3.39 -3.01 12.57
N TYR A 86 -2.61 -2.10 12.00
CA TYR A 86 -1.31 -1.70 12.53
C TYR A 86 -1.44 -0.31 13.14
N LYS A 87 -1.65 -0.28 14.46
CA LYS A 87 -2.00 0.97 15.17
C LYS A 87 -0.86 1.98 15.22
N GLN A 88 0.38 1.54 15.06
CA GLN A 88 1.55 2.43 15.07
C GLN A 88 1.99 2.83 13.66
N LEU A 89 1.24 2.44 12.65
CA LEU A 89 1.58 2.68 11.25
C LEU A 89 1.67 4.18 10.96
N GLN A 90 2.76 4.58 10.30
CA GLN A 90 2.97 5.95 9.86
C GLN A 90 2.71 6.01 8.36
N THR A 91 1.75 6.82 7.93
CA THR A 91 1.37 6.92 6.51
C THR A 91 1.96 8.18 5.91
N HIS A 92 2.62 8.01 4.77
CA HIS A 92 3.29 9.08 4.02
C HIS A 92 2.57 9.24 2.68
N ILE A 93 2.20 10.48 2.35
CA ILE A 93 1.48 10.77 1.10
C ILE A 93 2.21 11.84 0.30
N PRO A 94 1.96 11.95 -1.03
CA PRO A 94 2.54 13.02 -1.82
C PRO A 94 2.02 14.39 -1.35
N SER A 95 2.90 15.38 -1.33
CA SER A 95 2.56 16.71 -0.82
C SER A 95 1.40 17.36 -1.57
N GLY A 96 1.31 17.11 -2.87
CA GLY A 96 0.24 17.68 -3.68
C GLY A 96 -1.15 17.15 -3.36
N ASN A 97 -1.25 16.09 -2.57
CA ASN A 97 -2.53 15.47 -2.23
C ASN A 97 -2.96 15.69 -0.78
N SER A 98 -2.16 16.40 0.02
CA SER A 98 -2.44 16.56 1.45
C SER A 98 -3.79 17.24 1.69
N GLN A 99 -4.14 18.25 0.89
CA GLN A 99 -5.40 18.95 1.04
C GLN A 99 -6.59 18.03 0.76
N ALA A 100 -6.49 17.18 -0.26
CA ALA A 100 -7.57 16.27 -0.59
C ALA A 100 -7.84 15.29 0.54
N VAL A 101 -6.80 14.82 1.23
CA VAL A 101 -6.97 13.92 2.38
C VAL A 101 -7.51 14.68 3.58
N THR A 102 -6.96 15.85 3.85
CA THR A 102 -7.39 16.65 5.01
C THR A 102 -8.86 17.02 4.94
N SER A 103 -9.32 17.48 3.77
CA SER A 103 -10.72 17.84 3.56
C SER A 103 -11.59 16.66 3.15
N TRP A 104 -10.98 15.53 2.89
CA TRP A 104 -11.58 14.30 2.37
C TRP A 104 -12.39 14.53 1.10
N ASP A 105 -11.70 14.99 0.06
CA ASP A 105 -12.30 15.21 -1.25
C ASP A 105 -12.31 13.90 -2.03
N ILE A 106 -13.40 13.16 -1.90
CA ILE A 106 -13.49 11.81 -2.46
C ILE A 106 -13.36 11.81 -3.99
N ASP A 107 -13.77 12.88 -4.66
CA ASP A 107 -13.68 12.94 -6.12
C ASP A 107 -12.23 12.93 -6.58
N LYS A 108 -11.34 13.59 -5.83
CA LYS A 108 -9.91 13.61 -6.17
C LYS A 108 -9.22 12.30 -5.85
N LEU A 109 -9.81 11.51 -4.97
CA LEU A 109 -9.23 10.23 -4.52
C LEU A 109 -9.80 9.05 -5.30
N THR A 110 -10.86 9.25 -6.07
CA THR A 110 -11.49 8.16 -6.82
C THR A 110 -10.76 7.92 -8.14
N PHE A 111 -10.46 6.65 -8.42
CA PHE A 111 -9.96 6.27 -9.74
C PHE A 111 -11.16 6.12 -10.67
N LYS A 112 -11.39 7.14 -11.49
CA LYS A 112 -12.63 7.26 -12.27
C LYS A 112 -12.84 6.13 -13.26
N ALA A 113 -11.78 5.54 -13.76
CA ALA A 113 -11.87 4.44 -14.72
C ALA A 113 -12.66 3.26 -14.17
N THR A 114 -12.59 3.00 -12.86
CA THR A 114 -13.28 1.89 -12.21
C THR A 114 -14.44 2.33 -11.34
N GLY A 115 -14.50 3.62 -11.00
CA GLY A 115 -15.52 4.15 -10.10
C GLY A 115 -15.33 3.74 -8.64
N GLN A 116 -14.24 3.05 -8.31
CA GLN A 116 -14.01 2.65 -6.93
C GLN A 116 -13.50 3.82 -6.10
N THR A 117 -14.01 3.92 -4.89
CA THR A 117 -13.56 4.91 -3.93
C THR A 117 -12.68 4.24 -2.90
N CYS A 118 -12.26 4.97 -1.87
CA CYS A 118 -11.52 4.39 -0.78
C CYS A 118 -12.09 4.85 0.57
N PRO A 119 -12.02 3.98 1.59
CA PRO A 119 -12.42 4.38 2.93
C PRO A 119 -11.51 5.49 3.44
N LYS A 120 -12.07 6.34 4.27
CA LYS A 120 -11.34 7.48 4.82
C LYS A 120 -10.15 7.01 5.63
N PHE A 121 -9.01 7.66 5.41
CA PHE A 121 -7.77 7.37 6.13
C PHE A 121 -7.08 8.68 6.51
N ALA A 122 -6.11 8.58 7.40
CA ALA A 122 -5.33 9.73 7.83
C ALA A 122 -3.89 9.60 7.30
N TYR A 123 -3.11 10.64 7.47
CA TYR A 123 -1.68 10.57 7.13
C TYR A 123 -0.90 11.29 8.23
N GLN A 124 0.36 10.91 8.38
CA GLN A 124 1.27 11.49 9.36
C GLN A 124 2.36 12.33 8.69
N HIS A 125 2.72 12.01 7.45
CA HIS A 125 3.83 12.64 6.76
C HIS A 125 3.46 12.97 5.31
N VAL A 126 4.09 14.01 4.82
CA VAL A 126 3.88 14.48 3.44
C VAL A 126 5.18 14.38 2.68
#